data_dc0d792c4114183f22f904694468fece
#
_entry.id   dc0d792c4114183f22f904694468fece
#
_cell.length_a   1.000
_cell.length_b   1.000
_cell.length_c   1.000
_cell.angle_alpha   90.00
_cell.angle_beta   90.00
_cell.angle_gamma   90.00
#
_symmetry.space_group_name_H-M   'P 1'
#
loop_
_entity.id
_entity.type
_entity.pdbx_description
1 polymer ?
#
loop_
_entity_poly.entity_id
_entity_poly.type
_entity_poly.pdbx_seq_one_letter_code
_entity_poly.pdbx_strand_id
1 'polypeptide(L)'
;MAGGFHFWDFTDPKKPIETAVFQVPEAGSHNHWVHGDTLLASNYQGGLRIVDISGELMGDIYSQGREIAFFKPIDNKGFKPNQTNVWGTMPYKGLIYFSDMYNGLWAVKLESETQMARN
;
A
#
# COMPACT_ATOMS: atom_id res chain seq x y z
N MET A 1 0.60 0.24 17.22
CA MET A 1 -0.31 1.26 16.62
C MET A 1 -1.03 0.60 15.46
N ALA A 2 -2.35 0.66 15.45
CA ALA A 2 -3.16 0.11 14.38
C ALA A 2 -3.67 1.24 13.49
N GLY A 3 -3.85 0.97 12.20
CA GLY A 3 -4.40 1.93 11.26
C GLY A 3 -4.73 1.25 9.94
N GLY A 4 -5.67 1.80 9.19
CA GLY A 4 -6.12 1.22 7.93
C GLY A 4 -6.53 2.27 6.93
N PHE A 5 -6.76 1.82 5.71
CA PHE A 5 -7.31 2.61 4.63
C PHE A 5 -8.78 2.25 4.49
N HIS A 6 -9.64 3.25 4.65
CA HIS A 6 -11.08 3.08 4.70
C HIS A 6 -11.70 3.47 3.37
N PHE A 7 -12.63 2.65 2.89
CA PHE A 7 -13.34 2.86 1.63
C PHE A 7 -14.78 3.24 1.93
N TRP A 8 -15.24 4.31 1.32
CA TRP A 8 -16.56 4.87 1.57
C TRP A 8 -17.35 5.00 0.28
N ASP A 9 -18.61 4.58 0.33
CA ASP A 9 -19.57 4.82 -0.74
C ASP A 9 -20.23 6.20 -0.54
N PHE A 10 -20.01 7.10 -1.49
CA PHE A 10 -20.58 8.44 -1.53
C PHE A 10 -21.66 8.59 -2.60
N THR A 11 -22.32 7.51 -3.03
CA THR A 11 -23.44 7.57 -3.98
C THR A 11 -24.49 8.55 -3.50
N ASP A 12 -24.81 8.54 -2.22
CA ASP A 12 -25.57 9.60 -1.56
C ASP A 12 -24.61 10.43 -0.68
N PRO A 13 -24.20 11.63 -1.11
CA PRO A 13 -23.22 12.43 -0.36
C PRO A 13 -23.71 12.88 1.01
N LYS A 14 -25.02 12.79 1.28
CA LYS A 14 -25.58 13.10 2.60
C LYS A 14 -25.53 11.90 3.56
N LYS A 15 -25.28 10.71 3.02
CA LYS A 15 -25.23 9.46 3.81
C LYS A 15 -24.07 8.60 3.34
N PRO A 16 -22.81 9.02 3.55
CA PRO A 16 -21.66 8.20 3.21
C PRO A 16 -21.66 6.94 4.06
N ILE A 17 -21.34 5.80 3.41
CA ILE A 17 -21.32 4.49 4.06
C ILE A 17 -19.92 3.90 3.91
N GLU A 18 -19.29 3.54 5.02
CA GLU A 18 -18.05 2.79 4.99
C GLU A 18 -18.33 1.36 4.52
N THR A 19 -17.70 0.92 3.43
CA THR A 19 -17.94 -0.39 2.84
C THR A 19 -16.82 -1.38 3.12
N ALA A 20 -15.59 -0.92 3.18
CA ALA A 20 -14.42 -1.78 3.27
C ALA A 20 -13.26 -1.10 3.98
N VAL A 21 -12.33 -1.93 4.47
CA VAL A 21 -11.07 -1.48 5.08
C VAL A 21 -9.93 -2.37 4.58
N PHE A 22 -8.81 -1.76 4.24
CA PHE A 22 -7.54 -2.47 4.08
C PHE A 22 -6.64 -2.14 5.26
N GLN A 23 -6.30 -3.12 6.06
CA GLN A 23 -5.42 -2.97 7.22
C GLN A 23 -4.43 -4.12 7.27
N VAL A 24 -3.15 -3.79 7.27
CA VAL A 24 -2.08 -4.77 7.49
C VAL A 24 -2.02 -5.09 8.98
N PRO A 25 -2.07 -6.37 9.37
CA PRO A 25 -2.00 -6.74 10.79
C PRO A 25 -0.77 -6.16 11.47
N GLU A 26 -0.95 -5.63 12.67
CA GLU A 26 0.09 -5.07 13.53
C GLU A 26 0.84 -3.87 12.95
N ALA A 27 0.38 -3.31 11.81
CA ALA A 27 0.97 -2.15 11.19
C ALA A 27 0.07 -0.92 11.29
N GLY A 28 0.69 0.24 11.37
CA GLY A 28 0.00 1.52 11.18
C GLY A 28 -0.11 1.85 9.70
N SER A 29 -0.83 2.91 9.38
CA SER A 29 -0.94 3.43 8.02
C SER A 29 -0.63 4.92 7.98
N HIS A 30 -0.10 5.38 6.85
CA HIS A 30 0.18 6.78 6.61
C HIS A 30 -0.41 7.20 5.25
N ASN A 31 0.37 7.75 4.35
CA ASN A 31 -0.16 8.21 3.07
C ASN A 31 -0.44 7.07 2.09
N HIS A 32 -1.29 7.35 1.13
CA HIS A 32 -1.63 6.41 0.07
C HIS A 32 -1.77 7.15 -1.27
N TRP A 33 -1.83 6.37 -2.33
CA TRP A 33 -2.12 6.85 -3.67
C TRP A 33 -3.02 5.87 -4.40
N VAL A 34 -4.06 6.37 -5.05
CA VAL A 34 -4.92 5.56 -5.90
C VAL A 34 -4.52 5.81 -7.35
N HIS A 35 -4.15 4.75 -8.05
CA HIS A 35 -3.78 4.79 -9.46
C HIS A 35 -4.61 3.75 -10.21
N GLY A 36 -5.66 4.20 -10.92
CA GLY A 36 -6.64 3.30 -11.53
C GLY A 36 -7.30 2.40 -10.48
N ASP A 37 -7.26 1.11 -10.71
CA ASP A 37 -7.80 0.10 -9.79
C ASP A 37 -6.77 -0.41 -8.77
N THR A 38 -5.73 0.36 -8.52
CA THR A 38 -4.64 -0.03 -7.61
C THR A 38 -4.49 0.99 -6.49
N LEU A 39 -4.43 0.51 -5.27
CA LEU A 39 -4.07 1.28 -4.09
C LEU A 39 -2.60 1.05 -3.78
N LEU A 40 -1.83 2.12 -3.69
CA LEU A 40 -0.47 2.12 -3.16
C LEU A 40 -0.53 2.62 -1.72
N ALA A 41 -0.19 1.77 -0.78
CA ALA A 41 -0.42 2.02 0.64
C ALA A 41 0.88 2.01 1.44
N SER A 42 1.13 3.10 2.18
CA SER A 42 2.26 3.21 3.09
C SER A 42 1.84 2.77 4.48
N ASN A 43 2.52 1.77 5.03
CA ASN A 43 2.09 1.11 6.27
C ASN A 43 3.18 1.08 7.35
N TYR A 44 3.94 2.15 7.52
CA TYR A 44 5.03 2.22 8.50
C TYR A 44 5.90 0.95 8.48
N GLN A 45 5.94 0.20 9.59
CA GLN A 45 6.71 -1.05 9.68
C GLN A 45 6.18 -2.18 8.78
N GLY A 46 4.95 -2.05 8.28
CA GLY A 46 4.37 -2.96 7.30
C GLY A 46 4.90 -2.77 5.87
N GLY A 47 5.61 -1.68 5.62
CA GLY A 47 6.20 -1.39 4.31
C GLY A 47 5.22 -0.80 3.29
N LEU A 48 5.62 -0.84 2.03
CA LEU A 48 4.76 -0.50 0.90
C LEU A 48 3.88 -1.71 0.57
N ARG A 49 2.57 -1.48 0.44
CA ARG A 49 1.60 -2.49 0.03
C ARG A 49 0.91 -2.05 -1.26
N ILE A 50 0.72 -2.97 -2.17
CA ILE A 50 0.06 -2.73 -3.45
C ILE A 50 -1.18 -3.62 -3.48
N VAL A 51 -2.36 -3.00 -3.64
CA VAL A 51 -3.65 -3.66 -3.42
C VAL A 51 -4.54 -3.46 -4.63
N ASP A 52 -5.18 -4.54 -5.08
CA ASP A 52 -6.22 -4.49 -6.10
C ASP A 52 -7.51 -3.96 -5.48
N ILE A 53 -7.96 -2.81 -5.95
CA ILE A 53 -9.21 -2.17 -5.52
C ILE A 53 -10.25 -2.13 -6.64
N SER A 54 -10.13 -3.01 -7.63
CA SER A 54 -11.11 -3.14 -8.71
C SER A 54 -12.43 -3.74 -8.21
N GLY A 55 -13.50 -3.45 -8.92
CA GLY A 55 -14.82 -4.01 -8.64
C GLY A 55 -15.43 -3.53 -7.34
N GLU A 56 -16.27 -4.36 -6.73
CA GLU A 56 -16.94 -4.04 -5.47
C GLU A 56 -15.98 -4.20 -4.29
N LEU A 57 -15.96 -3.20 -3.41
CA LEU A 57 -15.12 -3.19 -2.21
C LEU A 57 -16.01 -3.35 -0.97
N MET A 58 -15.95 -4.52 -0.35
CA MET A 58 -16.76 -4.88 0.82
C MET A 58 -15.93 -5.61 1.87
N GLY A 59 -16.01 -5.17 3.12
CA GLY A 59 -15.43 -5.87 4.26
C GLY A 59 -13.91 -5.73 4.39
N ASP A 60 -13.26 -6.78 4.84
CA ASP A 60 -11.83 -6.80 5.10
C ASP A 60 -11.04 -7.17 3.82
N ILE A 61 -10.49 -6.16 3.19
CA ILE A 61 -9.77 -6.29 1.92
C ILE A 61 -8.48 -7.11 2.08
N TYR A 62 -7.80 -6.99 3.22
CA TYR A 62 -6.59 -7.75 3.48
C TYR A 62 -6.86 -9.26 3.54
N SER A 63 -7.87 -9.68 4.32
CA SER A 63 -8.20 -11.10 4.47
C SER A 63 -8.75 -11.73 3.19
N GLN A 64 -9.27 -10.92 2.26
CA GLN A 64 -9.74 -11.38 0.96
C GLN A 64 -8.62 -11.66 -0.04
N GLY A 65 -7.37 -11.44 0.34
CA GLY A 65 -6.22 -11.70 -0.53
C GLY A 65 -6.08 -10.73 -1.70
N ARG A 66 -6.57 -9.51 -1.58
CA ARG A 66 -6.51 -8.50 -2.63
C ARG A 66 -5.17 -7.77 -2.70
N GLU A 67 -4.26 -8.02 -1.77
CA GLU A 67 -2.89 -7.52 -1.84
C GLU A 67 -2.15 -8.22 -2.98
N ILE A 68 -1.61 -7.43 -3.93
CA ILE A 68 -0.90 -7.93 -5.12
C ILE A 68 0.58 -8.15 -4.81
N ALA A 69 1.17 -7.24 -4.05
CA ALA A 69 2.59 -7.25 -3.73
C ALA A 69 2.87 -6.40 -2.50
N PHE A 70 4.01 -6.63 -1.87
CA PHE A 70 4.54 -5.75 -0.85
C PHE A 70 6.05 -5.67 -0.91
N PHE A 71 6.60 -4.58 -0.37
CA PHE A 71 8.03 -4.37 -0.26
C PHE A 71 8.36 -3.68 1.06
N LYS A 72 9.29 -4.28 1.80
CA LYS A 72 9.83 -3.69 3.03
C LYS A 72 11.28 -3.29 2.77
N PRO A 73 11.59 -1.99 2.63
CA PRO A 73 12.97 -1.55 2.50
C PRO A 73 13.70 -1.84 3.81
N ILE A 74 14.77 -2.60 3.72
CA ILE A 74 15.61 -2.94 4.86
C ILE A 74 17.05 -2.65 4.49
N ASP A 75 17.69 -1.80 5.27
CA ASP A 75 19.10 -1.44 5.08
C ASP A 75 19.81 -1.60 6.42
N ASN A 76 20.90 -2.36 6.43
CA ASN A 76 21.71 -2.55 7.61
C ASN A 76 22.53 -1.30 7.98
N LYS A 77 22.56 -0.32 7.08
CA LYS A 77 23.19 0.99 7.26
C LYS A 77 22.18 2.14 7.38
N GLY A 78 20.89 1.81 7.45
CA GLY A 78 19.85 2.80 7.64
C GLY A 78 19.92 3.48 9.01
N PHE A 79 19.20 4.59 9.16
CA PHE A 79 19.15 5.34 10.42
C PHE A 79 18.74 4.45 11.61
N LYS A 80 17.79 3.54 11.39
CA LYS A 80 17.51 2.42 12.28
C LYS A 80 17.77 1.13 11.51
N PRO A 81 18.93 0.50 11.70
CA PRO A 81 19.33 -0.65 10.92
C PRO A 81 18.27 -1.77 10.92
N ASN A 82 18.03 -2.34 9.75
CA ASN A 82 17.14 -3.49 9.55
C ASN A 82 15.68 -3.24 9.94
N GLN A 83 15.24 -1.99 9.95
CA GLN A 83 13.87 -1.61 10.24
C GLN A 83 13.27 -0.80 9.07
N THR A 84 11.96 -0.92 8.91
CA THR A 84 11.16 -0.27 7.88
C THR A 84 10.18 0.71 8.51
N ASN A 85 10.00 1.87 7.86
CA ASN A 85 9.00 2.87 8.28
C ASN A 85 8.54 3.69 7.08
N VAL A 86 7.70 3.08 6.23
CA VAL A 86 7.22 3.69 4.99
C VAL A 86 6.12 4.71 5.28
N TRP A 87 6.28 5.92 4.76
CA TRP A 87 5.40 7.06 5.01
C TRP A 87 4.57 7.50 3.82
N GLY A 88 5.20 7.72 2.68
CA GLY A 88 4.54 8.28 1.52
C GLY A 88 4.92 7.55 0.24
N THR A 89 3.95 7.35 -0.64
CA THR A 89 4.14 6.62 -1.88
C THR A 89 3.48 7.37 -3.03
N MET A 90 4.07 7.28 -4.23
CA MET A 90 3.60 7.98 -5.43
C MET A 90 4.06 7.23 -6.69
N PRO A 91 3.15 6.97 -7.65
CA PRO A 91 3.56 6.43 -8.95
C PRO A 91 4.08 7.56 -9.84
N TYR A 92 5.13 7.28 -10.59
CA TYR A 92 5.65 8.21 -11.59
C TYR A 92 6.44 7.46 -12.67
N LYS A 93 6.04 7.66 -13.94
CA LYS A 93 6.72 7.09 -15.11
C LYS A 93 7.04 5.58 -15.00
N GLY A 94 6.06 4.80 -14.60
CA GLY A 94 6.18 3.34 -14.50
C GLY A 94 6.89 2.80 -13.26
N LEU A 95 7.33 3.68 -12.37
CA LEU A 95 7.92 3.32 -11.09
C LEU A 95 7.02 3.75 -9.94
N ILE A 96 7.24 3.16 -8.79
CA ILE A 96 6.61 3.56 -7.54
C ILE A 96 7.71 4.12 -6.64
N TYR A 97 7.61 5.41 -6.35
CA TYR A 97 8.51 6.09 -5.43
C TYR A 97 7.88 6.11 -4.04
N PHE A 98 8.68 5.88 -3.03
CA PHE A 98 8.20 6.00 -1.66
C PHE A 98 9.31 6.43 -0.71
N SER A 99 8.91 7.08 0.36
CA SER A 99 9.81 7.50 1.43
C SER A 99 9.73 6.52 2.60
N ASP A 100 10.88 6.18 3.14
CA ASP A 100 11.02 5.44 4.38
C ASP A 100 11.81 6.30 5.37
N MET A 101 11.28 6.50 6.58
CA MET A 101 11.91 7.37 7.57
C MET A 101 13.28 6.89 8.02
N TYR A 102 13.55 5.59 7.91
CA TYR A 102 14.80 5.01 8.36
C TYR A 102 15.78 4.77 7.21
N ASN A 103 15.28 4.60 6.00
CA ASN A 103 16.08 4.13 4.86
C ASN A 103 16.08 5.10 3.66
N GLY A 104 15.39 6.24 3.74
CA GLY A 104 15.40 7.27 2.72
C GLY A 104 14.41 7.03 1.57
N LEU A 105 14.74 7.56 0.39
CA LEU A 105 13.91 7.47 -0.81
C LEU A 105 14.22 6.20 -1.58
N TRP A 106 13.16 5.49 -1.96
CA TRP A 106 13.22 4.26 -2.75
C TRP A 106 12.38 4.38 -4.00
N ALA A 107 12.78 3.64 -5.04
CA ALA A 107 12.00 3.45 -6.25
C ALA A 107 11.93 1.97 -6.56
N VAL A 108 10.73 1.46 -6.75
CA VAL A 108 10.49 0.05 -7.08
C VAL A 108 9.61 -0.05 -8.32
N LYS A 109 9.65 -1.19 -8.97
CA LYS A 109 8.81 -1.51 -10.11
C LYS A 109 7.95 -2.73 -9.79
N LEU A 110 6.64 -2.61 -10.00
CA LEU A 110 5.75 -3.76 -9.96
C LEU A 110 5.87 -4.51 -11.28
N GLU A 111 6.25 -5.79 -11.20
CA GLU A 111 6.25 -6.68 -12.35
C GLU A 111 5.04 -7.61 -12.28
N SER A 112 4.31 -7.72 -13.40
CA SER A 112 3.19 -8.66 -13.48
C SER A 112 3.68 -10.09 -13.57
N GLU A 113 2.88 -11.05 -13.09
CA GLU A 113 3.16 -12.48 -13.26
C GLU A 113 3.39 -12.86 -14.73
N THR A 114 2.65 -12.22 -15.65
CA THR A 114 2.82 -12.42 -17.10
C THR A 114 4.19 -11.99 -17.57
N GLN A 115 4.73 -10.88 -17.06
CA GLN A 115 6.08 -10.43 -17.38
C GLN A 115 7.14 -11.37 -16.78
N MET A 116 6.94 -11.82 -15.56
CA MET A 116 7.84 -12.78 -14.90
C MET A 116 7.89 -14.11 -15.65
N ALA A 117 6.77 -14.59 -16.16
CA ALA A 117 6.69 -15.84 -16.93
C ALA A 117 7.41 -15.75 -18.29
N ARG A 118 7.66 -14.56 -18.83
CA ARG A 118 8.35 -14.32 -20.10
C ARG A 118 9.88 -14.24 -19.95
N ASN A 119 10.33 -14.06 -18.75
CA ASN A 119 11.75 -13.97 -18.42
C ASN A 119 12.30 -15.35 -18.00
#